data_e075707c14e001673e512bb379aa9d8a
#
_entry.id   e075707c14e001673e512bb379aa9d8a
#
_cell.length_a   1.000
_cell.length_b   1.000
_cell.length_c   1.000
_cell.angle_alpha   90.00
_cell.angle_beta   90.00
_cell.angle_gamma   90.00
#
_symmetry.space_group_name_H-M   'P 1'
#
loop_
_entity.id
_entity.type
_entity.pdbx_description
1 polymer ?
#
loop_
_entity_poly.entity_id
_entity_poly.type
_entity_poly.pdbx_seq_one_letter_code
_entity_poly.pdbx_strand_id
1 'polypeptide(L)'
;MLFLQSHEVSTSHATKIFKTYGSESIAIVKENPYRLADDIWGIGFKTADSIAQKMGIDKGKFVRLRSGIFYTLNKLAEAGHCYTTREQLTGRAKELLEVEEPELEITLDEMIRTNDVIRDEAEDREAIYLPPYYFSESGCAKRLLRLMSCGKKKSEDTEEILKKVAASSEITYDEIQWQAVKTAVSSKVM
;
A
#
# COMPACT_ATOMS: atom_id res chain seq x y z
N MET A 1 -32.26 7.18 5.85
CA MET A 1 -31.79 7.49 7.24
C MET A 1 -32.32 6.45 8.24
N LEU A 2 -33.64 6.24 8.38
CA LEU A 2 -34.20 5.28 9.34
C LEU A 2 -33.64 3.86 9.22
N PHE A 3 -33.42 3.36 8.00
CA PHE A 3 -32.84 2.04 7.76
C PHE A 3 -31.42 1.90 8.35
N LEU A 4 -30.54 2.86 8.16
CA LEU A 4 -29.19 2.81 8.71
C LEU A 4 -29.21 2.92 10.25
N GLN A 5 -30.12 3.71 10.80
CA GLN A 5 -30.29 3.84 12.25
C GLN A 5 -30.88 2.57 12.87
N SER A 6 -31.77 1.84 12.19
CA SER A 6 -32.28 0.56 12.68
C SER A 6 -31.21 -0.53 12.77
N HIS A 7 -30.09 -0.36 12.05
CA HIS A 7 -28.89 -1.19 12.17
C HIS A 7 -27.79 -0.55 13.02
N GLU A 8 -28.16 0.33 13.96
CA GLU A 8 -27.28 0.99 14.92
C GLU A 8 -26.11 1.77 14.28
N VAL A 9 -26.27 2.24 13.05
CA VAL A 9 -25.33 3.17 12.41
C VAL A 9 -25.50 4.54 13.04
N SER A 10 -24.43 5.15 13.54
CA SER A 10 -24.47 6.46 14.15
C SER A 10 -25.03 7.51 13.18
N THR A 11 -25.72 8.52 13.71
CA THR A 11 -26.28 9.62 12.90
C THR A 11 -25.21 10.31 12.06
N SER A 12 -23.98 10.45 12.61
CA SER A 12 -22.84 11.03 11.89
C SER A 12 -22.45 10.18 10.67
N HIS A 13 -22.32 8.87 10.83
CA HIS A 13 -22.02 7.97 9.72
C HIS A 13 -23.16 7.91 8.71
N ALA A 14 -24.41 7.80 9.16
CA ALA A 14 -25.58 7.81 8.28
C ALA A 14 -25.66 9.09 7.43
N THR A 15 -25.31 10.24 8.01
CA THR A 15 -25.25 11.52 7.28
C THR A 15 -24.15 11.53 6.22
N LYS A 16 -22.96 11.01 6.54
CA LYS A 16 -21.85 10.89 5.57
C LYS A 16 -22.23 9.95 4.42
N ILE A 17 -22.80 8.78 4.74
CA ILE A 17 -23.25 7.79 3.75
C ILE A 17 -24.28 8.42 2.80
N PHE A 18 -25.26 9.11 3.35
CA PHE A 18 -26.28 9.76 2.54
C PHE A 18 -25.72 10.91 1.69
N LYS A 19 -24.78 11.70 2.21
CA LYS A 19 -24.10 12.75 1.43
C LYS A 19 -23.32 12.19 0.26
N THR A 20 -22.73 11.00 0.40
CA THR A 20 -21.90 10.38 -0.64
C THR A 20 -22.75 9.68 -1.70
N TYR A 21 -23.75 8.91 -1.28
CA TYR A 21 -24.52 8.02 -2.20
C TYR A 21 -25.97 8.48 -2.45
N GLY A 22 -26.45 9.48 -1.75
CA GLY A 22 -27.81 9.98 -1.92
C GLY A 22 -28.89 8.92 -1.70
N SER A 23 -29.83 8.81 -2.64
CA SER A 23 -30.91 7.83 -2.62
C SER A 23 -30.43 6.37 -2.75
N GLU A 24 -29.27 6.13 -3.32
CA GLU A 24 -28.71 4.80 -3.54
C GLU A 24 -28.01 4.21 -2.30
N SER A 25 -27.86 4.99 -1.23
CA SER A 25 -27.16 4.61 0.01
C SER A 25 -27.55 3.23 0.52
N ILE A 26 -28.85 2.92 0.55
CA ILE A 26 -29.36 1.66 1.09
C ILE A 26 -29.01 0.49 0.16
N ALA A 27 -29.11 0.68 -1.14
CA ALA A 27 -28.79 -0.36 -2.13
C ALA A 27 -27.30 -0.70 -2.08
N ILE A 28 -26.45 0.31 -2.10
CA ILE A 28 -24.98 0.17 -2.05
C ILE A 28 -24.54 -0.51 -0.76
N VAL A 29 -25.05 -0.08 0.40
CA VAL A 29 -24.68 -0.65 1.69
C VAL A 29 -25.17 -2.10 1.83
N LYS A 30 -26.33 -2.43 1.27
CA LYS A 30 -26.82 -3.82 1.24
C LYS A 30 -26.03 -4.72 0.31
N GLU A 31 -25.57 -4.21 -0.82
CA GLU A 31 -24.76 -4.95 -1.79
C GLU A 31 -23.36 -5.19 -1.26
N ASN A 32 -22.68 -4.13 -0.84
CA ASN A 32 -21.33 -4.20 -0.31
C ASN A 32 -21.07 -3.09 0.73
N PRO A 33 -21.22 -3.35 2.03
CA PRO A 33 -21.00 -2.35 3.08
C PRO A 33 -19.53 -1.93 3.21
N TYR A 34 -18.57 -2.72 2.70
CA TYR A 34 -17.15 -2.40 2.78
C TYR A 34 -16.75 -1.26 1.85
N ARG A 35 -17.56 -0.95 0.82
CA ARG A 35 -17.39 0.27 0.03
C ARG A 35 -17.42 1.55 0.89
N LEU A 36 -18.06 1.51 2.04
CA LEU A 36 -18.03 2.63 2.98
C LEU A 36 -16.62 2.98 3.44
N ALA A 37 -15.74 1.99 3.55
CA ALA A 37 -14.36 2.22 3.96
C ALA A 37 -13.50 2.75 2.81
N ASP A 38 -13.84 2.42 1.57
CA ASP A 38 -13.13 2.87 0.38
C ASP A 38 -13.56 4.28 -0.05
N ASP A 39 -14.87 4.57 0.01
CA ASP A 39 -15.48 5.76 -0.59
C ASP A 39 -15.66 6.92 0.41
N ILE A 40 -15.68 6.67 1.73
CA ILE A 40 -16.04 7.68 2.73
C ILE A 40 -14.93 7.94 3.73
N TRP A 41 -14.30 9.09 3.63
CA TRP A 41 -13.28 9.49 4.58
C TRP A 41 -13.77 9.50 6.04
N GLY A 42 -13.05 8.78 6.91
CA GLY A 42 -13.38 8.63 8.34
C GLY A 42 -14.36 7.48 8.64
N ILE A 43 -14.70 6.64 7.65
CA ILE A 43 -15.26 5.31 7.87
C ILE A 43 -14.18 4.30 7.49
N GLY A 44 -13.57 3.64 8.49
CA GLY A 44 -12.59 2.61 8.24
C GLY A 44 -13.22 1.21 8.20
N PHE A 45 -12.40 0.20 7.82
CA PHE A 45 -12.81 -1.20 7.74
C PHE A 45 -13.59 -1.68 8.99
N LYS A 46 -13.09 -1.42 10.20
CA LYS A 46 -13.74 -1.87 11.44
C LYS A 46 -15.17 -1.32 11.60
N THR A 47 -15.39 -0.07 11.19
CA THR A 47 -16.73 0.53 11.21
C THR A 47 -17.63 -0.09 10.15
N ALA A 48 -17.11 -0.27 8.93
CA ALA A 48 -17.85 -0.93 7.85
C ALA A 48 -18.19 -2.39 8.21
N ASP A 49 -17.26 -3.12 8.82
CA ASP A 49 -17.46 -4.50 9.27
C ASP A 49 -18.53 -4.59 10.38
N SER A 50 -18.49 -3.66 11.35
CA SER A 50 -19.54 -3.57 12.37
C SER A 50 -20.94 -3.33 11.77
N ILE A 51 -21.02 -2.47 10.75
CA ILE A 51 -22.29 -2.23 10.02
C ILE A 51 -22.72 -3.50 9.27
N ALA A 52 -21.78 -4.16 8.59
CA ALA A 52 -22.04 -5.40 7.86
C ALA A 52 -22.58 -6.52 8.76
N GLN A 53 -21.97 -6.71 9.94
CA GLN A 53 -22.42 -7.72 10.90
C GLN A 53 -23.82 -7.42 11.44
N LYS A 54 -24.14 -6.15 11.75
CA LYS A 54 -25.48 -5.74 12.19
C LYS A 54 -26.54 -5.91 11.10
N MET A 55 -26.14 -5.91 9.84
CA MET A 55 -26.98 -6.22 8.69
C MET A 55 -27.12 -7.73 8.40
N GLY A 56 -26.47 -8.59 9.21
CA GLY A 56 -26.52 -10.04 9.06
C GLY A 56 -25.66 -10.59 7.93
N ILE A 57 -24.60 -9.88 7.53
CA ILE A 57 -23.65 -10.39 6.54
C ILE A 57 -22.77 -11.45 7.21
N ASP A 58 -22.68 -12.61 6.57
CA ASP A 58 -21.92 -13.75 7.03
C ASP A 58 -20.41 -13.41 7.18
N LYS A 59 -19.82 -13.91 8.28
CA LYS A 59 -18.38 -13.72 8.59
C LYS A 59 -17.46 -14.30 7.52
N GLY A 60 -17.80 -15.42 6.91
CA GLY A 60 -17.05 -16.09 5.83
C GLY A 60 -17.30 -15.54 4.43
N LYS A 61 -18.12 -14.51 4.27
CA LYS A 61 -18.43 -13.99 2.94
C LYS A 61 -17.20 -13.39 2.26
N PHE A 62 -16.94 -13.79 1.01
CA PHE A 62 -15.78 -13.37 0.21
C PHE A 62 -15.50 -11.86 0.28
N VAL A 63 -16.54 -11.03 0.16
CA VAL A 63 -16.42 -9.56 0.20
C VAL A 63 -15.83 -9.08 1.53
N ARG A 64 -16.21 -9.70 2.66
CA ARG A 64 -15.67 -9.41 3.99
C ARG A 64 -14.20 -9.77 4.10
N LEU A 65 -13.87 -11.00 3.70
CA LEU A 65 -12.52 -11.53 3.77
C LEU A 65 -11.57 -10.72 2.90
N ARG A 66 -11.98 -10.43 1.65
CA ARG A 66 -11.24 -9.56 0.73
C ARG A 66 -10.95 -8.18 1.32
N SER A 67 -11.96 -7.53 1.87
CA SER A 67 -11.80 -6.19 2.47
C SER A 67 -10.91 -6.22 3.72
N GLY A 68 -10.97 -7.28 4.52
CA GLY A 68 -10.11 -7.49 5.68
C GLY A 68 -8.64 -7.73 5.29
N ILE A 69 -8.39 -8.49 4.23
CA ILE A 69 -7.05 -8.69 3.66
C ILE A 69 -6.48 -7.35 3.17
N PHE A 70 -7.26 -6.56 2.42
CA PHE A 70 -6.83 -5.22 1.99
C PHE A 70 -6.53 -4.30 3.18
N TYR A 71 -7.38 -4.31 4.19
CA TYR A 71 -7.14 -3.51 5.40
C TYR A 71 -5.84 -3.92 6.09
N THR A 72 -5.56 -5.22 6.19
CA THR A 72 -4.34 -5.74 6.80
C THR A 72 -3.11 -5.30 6.00
N LEU A 73 -3.14 -5.42 4.68
CA LEU A 73 -2.06 -4.94 3.80
C LEU A 73 -1.84 -3.43 3.91
N ASN A 74 -2.92 -2.63 3.95
CA ASN A 74 -2.80 -1.19 4.14
C ASN A 74 -2.19 -0.83 5.50
N LYS A 75 -2.53 -1.54 6.57
CA LYS A 75 -1.93 -1.33 7.90
C LYS A 75 -0.44 -1.68 7.92
N LEU A 76 -0.03 -2.70 7.20
CA LEU A 76 1.38 -3.03 7.03
C LEU A 76 2.12 -1.95 6.22
N ALA A 77 1.48 -1.42 5.17
CA ALA A 77 2.04 -0.32 4.38
C ALA A 77 2.19 0.98 5.19
N GLU A 78 1.21 1.31 6.04
CA GLU A 78 1.32 2.43 6.99
C GLU A 78 2.49 2.25 7.99
N ALA A 79 2.83 0.99 8.32
CA ALA A 79 3.99 0.65 9.15
C ALA A 79 5.33 0.62 8.37
N GLY A 80 5.33 0.94 7.06
CA GLY A 80 6.51 1.05 6.22
C GLY A 80 6.87 -0.23 5.44
N HIS A 81 5.97 -1.22 5.39
CA HIS A 81 6.20 -2.46 4.63
C HIS A 81 5.64 -2.35 3.22
N CYS A 82 6.45 -2.60 2.20
CA CYS A 82 5.98 -2.67 0.81
C CYS A 82 5.24 -3.97 0.51
N TYR A 83 5.62 -5.06 1.17
CA TYR A 83 5.04 -6.40 1.04
C TYR A 83 4.97 -7.11 2.39
N THR A 84 4.31 -8.26 2.39
CA THR A 84 4.30 -9.20 3.52
C THR A 84 4.33 -10.63 3.00
N THR A 85 4.72 -11.58 3.84
CA THR A 85 4.60 -13.01 3.46
C THR A 85 3.16 -13.49 3.59
N ARG A 86 2.82 -14.54 2.83
CA ARG A 86 1.49 -15.18 2.90
C ARG A 86 1.12 -15.52 4.36
N GLU A 87 2.00 -16.21 5.09
CA GLU A 87 1.78 -16.61 6.48
C GLU A 87 1.50 -15.42 7.41
N GLN A 88 2.27 -14.34 7.27
CA GLN A 88 2.06 -13.14 8.09
C GLN A 88 0.74 -12.46 7.78
N LEU A 89 0.35 -12.44 6.49
CA LEU A 89 -0.90 -11.85 6.04
C LEU A 89 -2.10 -12.63 6.56
N THR A 90 -2.12 -13.94 6.33
CA THR A 90 -3.24 -14.81 6.75
C THR A 90 -3.34 -14.88 8.27
N GLY A 91 -2.22 -14.96 8.99
CA GLY A 91 -2.22 -14.91 10.45
C GLY A 91 -2.84 -13.63 11.03
N ARG A 92 -2.44 -12.46 10.52
CA ARG A 92 -3.01 -11.17 10.96
C ARG A 92 -4.47 -10.98 10.53
N ALA A 93 -4.82 -11.42 9.32
CA ALA A 93 -6.20 -11.36 8.84
C ALA A 93 -7.12 -12.30 9.63
N LYS A 94 -6.64 -13.50 10.02
CA LYS A 94 -7.34 -14.43 10.90
C LYS A 94 -7.70 -13.79 12.24
N GLU A 95 -6.74 -13.16 12.90
CA GLU A 95 -6.97 -12.45 14.16
C GLU A 95 -7.97 -11.29 14.00
N LEU A 96 -7.85 -10.52 12.91
CA LEU A 96 -8.73 -9.39 12.64
C LEU A 96 -10.17 -9.80 12.36
N LEU A 97 -10.35 -10.86 11.56
CA LEU A 97 -11.65 -11.27 11.02
C LEU A 97 -12.33 -12.36 11.85
N GLU A 98 -11.60 -12.99 12.79
CA GLU A 98 -12.08 -14.12 13.59
C GLU A 98 -12.67 -15.26 12.73
N VAL A 99 -11.92 -15.67 11.70
CA VAL A 99 -12.28 -16.73 10.76
C VAL A 99 -11.21 -17.81 10.70
N GLU A 100 -11.51 -18.93 10.08
CA GLU A 100 -10.52 -20.00 9.91
C GLU A 100 -9.58 -19.73 8.72
N GLU A 101 -8.37 -20.21 8.83
CA GLU A 101 -7.30 -19.98 7.84
C GLU A 101 -7.63 -20.47 6.42
N PRO A 102 -8.29 -21.65 6.21
CA PRO A 102 -8.63 -22.12 4.88
C PRO A 102 -9.50 -21.17 4.06
N GLU A 103 -10.42 -20.44 4.72
CA GLU A 103 -11.28 -19.46 4.03
C GLU A 103 -10.47 -18.25 3.53
N LEU A 104 -9.47 -17.83 4.32
CA LEU A 104 -8.56 -16.75 3.96
C LEU A 104 -7.64 -17.14 2.80
N GLU A 105 -7.13 -18.37 2.81
CA GLU A 105 -6.27 -18.89 1.74
C GLU A 105 -7.00 -18.94 0.40
N ILE A 106 -8.21 -19.47 0.38
CA ILE A 106 -9.07 -19.48 -0.82
C ILE A 106 -9.34 -18.06 -1.31
N THR A 107 -9.63 -17.14 -0.39
CA THR A 107 -9.89 -15.75 -0.74
C THR A 107 -8.64 -15.07 -1.30
N LEU A 108 -7.49 -15.30 -0.68
CA LEU A 108 -6.21 -14.74 -1.11
C LEU A 108 -5.81 -15.25 -2.50
N ASP A 109 -5.99 -16.56 -2.76
CA ASP A 109 -5.73 -17.13 -4.08
C ASP A 109 -6.62 -16.51 -5.17
N GLU A 110 -7.88 -16.27 -4.86
CA GLU A 110 -8.79 -15.57 -5.77
C GLU A 110 -8.35 -14.12 -6.01
N MET A 111 -7.92 -13.40 -4.95
CA MET A 111 -7.40 -12.03 -5.08
C MET A 111 -6.10 -11.98 -5.91
N ILE A 112 -5.26 -12.98 -5.83
CA ILE A 112 -4.06 -13.12 -6.68
C ILE A 112 -4.50 -13.36 -8.13
N ARG A 113 -5.45 -14.26 -8.36
CA ARG A 113 -5.97 -14.59 -9.69
C ARG A 113 -6.61 -13.38 -10.39
N THR A 114 -7.30 -12.53 -9.63
CA THR A 114 -7.94 -11.30 -10.16
C THR A 114 -6.99 -10.10 -10.22
N ASN A 115 -5.73 -10.25 -9.79
CA ASN A 115 -4.75 -9.17 -9.65
C ASN A 115 -5.18 -8.04 -8.68
N ASP A 116 -6.04 -8.35 -7.73
CA ASP A 116 -6.35 -7.47 -6.61
C ASP A 116 -5.12 -7.26 -5.70
N VAL A 117 -4.31 -8.30 -5.58
CA VAL A 117 -2.98 -8.29 -4.98
C VAL A 117 -1.98 -8.95 -5.91
N ILE A 118 -0.72 -8.58 -5.80
CA ILE A 118 0.35 -9.14 -6.62
C ILE A 118 1.17 -10.12 -5.78
N ARG A 119 1.39 -11.32 -6.34
CA ARG A 119 2.30 -12.31 -5.80
C ARG A 119 3.65 -12.23 -6.51
N ASP A 120 4.72 -12.21 -5.76
CA ASP A 120 6.10 -12.29 -6.24
C ASP A 120 6.94 -13.10 -5.26
N GLU A 121 8.21 -13.33 -5.57
CA GLU A 121 9.17 -13.98 -4.69
C GLU A 121 10.15 -12.95 -4.13
N ALA A 122 10.29 -12.92 -2.80
CA ALA A 122 11.27 -12.11 -2.11
C ALA A 122 11.99 -12.98 -1.06
N GLU A 123 13.32 -13.03 -1.12
CA GLU A 123 14.13 -13.78 -0.16
C GLU A 123 13.71 -15.27 -0.01
N ASP A 124 13.44 -15.93 -1.14
CA ASP A 124 12.96 -17.33 -1.21
C ASP A 124 11.61 -17.58 -0.51
N ARG A 125 10.80 -16.52 -0.33
CA ARG A 125 9.45 -16.58 0.24
C ARG A 125 8.44 -15.96 -0.68
N GLU A 126 7.20 -16.44 -0.58
CA GLU A 126 6.09 -15.83 -1.29
C GLU A 126 5.78 -14.46 -0.67
N ALA A 127 5.89 -13.42 -1.48
CA ALA A 127 5.62 -12.03 -1.12
C ALA A 127 4.31 -11.54 -1.73
N ILE A 128 3.45 -10.98 -0.91
CA ILE A 128 2.15 -10.43 -1.31
C ILE A 128 2.20 -8.91 -1.21
N TYR A 129 1.87 -8.25 -2.31
CA TYR A 129 1.88 -6.80 -2.45
C TYR A 129 0.51 -6.23 -2.76
N LEU A 130 0.26 -5.02 -2.29
CA LEU A 130 -0.70 -4.15 -2.96
C LEU A 130 -0.12 -3.69 -4.32
N PRO A 131 -0.90 -3.67 -5.42
CA PRO A 131 -0.40 -3.35 -6.76
C PRO A 131 0.41 -2.04 -6.85
N PRO A 132 0.01 -0.91 -6.22
CA PRO A 132 0.78 0.32 -6.29
C PRO A 132 2.21 0.18 -5.75
N TYR A 133 2.41 -0.57 -4.66
CA TYR A 133 3.73 -0.77 -4.07
C TYR A 133 4.62 -1.66 -4.94
N TYR A 134 4.06 -2.76 -5.46
CA TYR A 134 4.78 -3.63 -6.39
C TYR A 134 5.28 -2.88 -7.63
N PHE A 135 4.40 -2.13 -8.29
CA PHE A 135 4.78 -1.39 -9.49
C PHE A 135 5.73 -0.23 -9.20
N SER A 136 5.64 0.39 -8.03
CA SER A 136 6.58 1.43 -7.60
C SER A 136 7.97 0.85 -7.35
N GLU A 137 8.06 -0.26 -6.63
CA GLU A 137 9.33 -0.93 -6.29
C GLU A 137 10.01 -1.49 -7.55
N SER A 138 9.30 -2.28 -8.34
CA SER A 138 9.81 -2.85 -9.59
C SER A 138 10.17 -1.76 -10.63
N GLY A 139 9.39 -0.68 -10.68
CA GLY A 139 9.66 0.47 -11.53
C GLY A 139 10.90 1.24 -11.10
N CYS A 140 11.11 1.42 -9.80
CA CYS A 140 12.31 2.03 -9.24
C CYS A 140 13.55 1.18 -9.56
N ALA A 141 13.50 -0.12 -9.30
CA ALA A 141 14.60 -1.05 -9.59
C ALA A 141 14.99 -1.03 -11.08
N LYS A 142 14.01 -1.10 -11.98
CA LYS A 142 14.24 -1.02 -13.44
C LYS A 142 14.92 0.29 -13.85
N ARG A 143 14.50 1.43 -13.27
CA ARG A 143 15.10 2.74 -13.55
C ARG A 143 16.53 2.84 -13.03
N LEU A 144 16.79 2.33 -11.83
CA LEU A 144 18.15 2.29 -11.25
C LEU A 144 19.08 1.42 -12.11
N LEU A 145 18.65 0.21 -12.47
CA LEU A 145 19.40 -0.67 -13.36
C LEU A 145 19.71 -0.01 -14.71
N ARG A 146 18.73 0.69 -15.28
CA ARG A 146 18.93 1.46 -16.52
C ARG A 146 19.97 2.57 -16.33
N LEU A 147 19.92 3.33 -15.24
CA LEU A 147 20.92 4.34 -14.94
C LEU A 147 22.32 3.72 -14.79
N MET A 148 22.42 2.60 -14.10
CA MET A 148 23.67 1.88 -13.92
C MET A 148 24.26 1.34 -15.23
N SER A 149 23.41 0.90 -16.17
CA SER A 149 23.81 0.36 -17.47
C SER A 149 24.19 1.43 -18.50
N CYS A 150 23.74 2.68 -18.35
CA CYS A 150 24.09 3.76 -19.27
C CYS A 150 25.62 3.99 -19.30
N GLY A 151 26.24 4.07 -20.48
CA GLY A 151 27.69 4.34 -20.62
C GLY A 151 28.11 5.62 -19.89
N LYS A 152 29.22 5.59 -19.16
CA LYS A 152 29.83 6.80 -18.61
C LYS A 152 30.49 7.58 -19.74
N LYS A 153 30.13 8.84 -19.96
CA LYS A 153 31.08 9.80 -20.51
C LYS A 153 32.00 10.19 -19.36
N LYS A 154 33.18 9.56 -19.26
CA LYS A 154 34.24 10.12 -18.45
C LYS A 154 34.67 11.42 -19.12
N SER A 155 34.40 12.55 -18.50
CA SER A 155 35.18 13.77 -18.76
C SER A 155 36.49 13.64 -17.98
N GLU A 156 37.59 13.61 -18.70
CA GLU A 156 38.93 13.55 -18.09
C GLU A 156 39.22 14.76 -17.19
N ASP A 157 38.46 15.85 -17.38
CA ASP A 157 38.60 17.11 -16.67
C ASP A 157 37.70 17.27 -15.42
N THR A 158 36.92 16.24 -15.03
CA THR A 158 35.94 16.37 -13.95
C THR A 158 36.57 16.79 -12.61
N GLU A 159 37.74 16.24 -12.28
CA GLU A 159 38.43 16.54 -11.02
C GLU A 159 39.01 17.96 -11.01
N GLU A 160 39.51 18.43 -12.15
CA GLU A 160 40.02 19.79 -12.31
C GLU A 160 38.89 20.83 -12.25
N ILE A 161 37.74 20.53 -12.88
CA ILE A 161 36.55 21.34 -12.82
C ILE A 161 36.03 21.45 -11.39
N LEU A 162 35.95 20.32 -10.68
CA LEU A 162 35.52 20.32 -9.27
C LEU A 162 36.45 21.15 -8.39
N LYS A 163 37.77 21.08 -8.56
CA LYS A 163 38.73 21.90 -7.83
C LYS A 163 38.56 23.38 -8.13
N LYS A 164 38.34 23.75 -9.41
CA LYS A 164 38.07 25.14 -9.83
C LYS A 164 36.79 25.69 -9.22
N VAL A 165 35.70 24.90 -9.26
CA VAL A 165 34.39 25.29 -8.67
C VAL A 165 34.53 25.40 -7.15
N ALA A 166 35.19 24.50 -6.48
CA ALA A 166 35.42 24.57 -5.02
C ALA A 166 36.27 25.78 -4.63
N ALA A 167 37.27 26.12 -5.43
CA ALA A 167 38.13 27.30 -5.19
C ALA A 167 37.37 28.62 -5.41
N SER A 168 36.34 28.62 -6.26
CA SER A 168 35.49 29.81 -6.49
C SER A 168 34.32 29.91 -5.51
N SER A 169 34.07 28.89 -4.73
CA SER A 169 33.03 28.90 -3.68
C SER A 169 33.65 29.38 -2.36
N GLU A 170 32.90 30.16 -1.60
CA GLU A 170 33.33 30.60 -0.24
C GLU A 170 33.21 29.46 0.79
N ILE A 171 32.88 28.23 0.34
CA ILE A 171 32.64 27.05 1.19
C ILE A 171 33.89 26.19 1.24
N THR A 172 34.39 25.93 2.44
CA THR A 172 35.46 24.95 2.67
C THR A 172 34.81 23.61 3.03
N TYR A 173 34.96 22.62 2.15
CA TYR A 173 34.48 21.27 2.38
C TYR A 173 35.43 20.48 3.27
N ASP A 174 34.92 19.72 4.23
CA ASP A 174 35.70 18.70 4.93
C ASP A 174 35.94 17.48 4.02
N GLU A 175 36.76 16.53 4.49
CA GLU A 175 37.19 15.37 3.70
C GLU A 175 35.97 14.48 3.30
N ILE A 176 35.00 14.29 4.19
CA ILE A 176 33.78 13.47 3.96
C ILE A 176 32.89 14.16 2.95
N GLN A 177 32.65 15.46 3.10
CA GLN A 177 31.88 16.27 2.16
C GLN A 177 32.49 16.26 0.76
N TRP A 178 33.82 16.42 0.69
CA TRP A 178 34.53 16.37 -0.57
C TRP A 178 34.43 15.00 -1.25
N GLN A 179 34.56 13.94 -0.48
CA GLN A 179 34.34 12.58 -0.98
C GLN A 179 32.91 12.37 -1.50
N ALA A 180 31.88 12.88 -0.81
CA ALA A 180 30.51 12.82 -1.26
C ALA A 180 30.32 13.53 -2.60
N VAL A 181 30.86 14.75 -2.77
CA VAL A 181 30.81 15.50 -4.03
C VAL A 181 31.51 14.71 -5.17
N LYS A 182 32.71 14.17 -4.94
CA LYS A 182 33.38 13.32 -5.92
C LYS A 182 32.58 12.10 -6.30
N THR A 183 31.98 11.43 -5.33
CA THR A 183 31.14 10.26 -5.57
C THR A 183 29.91 10.61 -6.37
N ALA A 184 29.22 11.71 -6.05
CA ALA A 184 28.04 12.19 -6.75
C ALA A 184 28.31 12.45 -8.25
N VAL A 185 29.45 13.06 -8.57
CA VAL A 185 29.82 13.38 -9.97
C VAL A 185 30.37 12.16 -10.72
N SER A 186 31.03 11.24 -9.99
CA SER A 186 31.64 10.05 -10.60
C SER A 186 30.72 8.83 -10.67
N SER A 187 29.67 8.78 -9.85
CA SER A 187 28.71 7.67 -9.80
C SER A 187 27.46 7.96 -10.61
N LYS A 188 26.79 6.92 -11.09
CA LYS A 188 25.51 7.04 -11.81
C LYS A 188 24.31 7.03 -10.86
N VAL A 189 24.51 6.38 -9.73
CA VAL A 189 23.59 6.28 -8.60
C VAL A 189 24.41 6.39 -7.34
N MET A 190 23.97 7.22 -6.40
CA MET A 190 24.62 7.45 -5.11
C MET A 190 23.57 7.29 -4.00
#